data_4495456aa178c6cfc19130a93541df20
#
_entry.id   4495456aa178c6cfc19130a93541df20
#
_cell.length_a   1.000
_cell.length_b   1.000
_cell.length_c   1.000
_cell.angle_alpha   90.00
_cell.angle_beta   90.00
_cell.angle_gamma   90.00
#
_symmetry.space_group_name_H-M   'P 1'
#
loop_
_entity.id
_entity.type
_entity.pdbx_description
1 polymer ?
#
loop_
_entity_poly.entity_id
_entity_poly.type
_entity_poly.pdbx_seq_one_letter_code
_entity_poly.pdbx_strand_id
1 'polypeptide(L)'
;VKTINIKQKLEELGISPDSVIMGDFDYIGRFTAERQRGPDDPNYKKYGAFYRSNYERGILIYHLIRHYNLTSMLEIGFGRGYATFCAARAFYDAGIAGKIVTVDPQIDENFIKMLQSVFPKEWFDFITFTKGTSAQALPTINEKFDLVYIDGDHSYEGTKLDWELTKDKWNKCMLFDDYHLPTKAADPSIKCRELIDSIDDPSKELIILDRRMFFDDRQFPDSAIDYGQVLLTKSAALENMEPRDEW
;
A
#
# COMPACT_ATOMS: atom_id res chain seq x y z
N VAL A 1 4.56 10.47 17.74
CA VAL A 1 4.54 9.91 16.37
C VAL A 1 5.11 10.98 15.45
N LYS A 2 6.15 10.63 14.68
CA LYS A 2 6.68 11.49 13.61
C LYS A 2 5.62 11.56 12.51
N THR A 3 5.32 12.77 12.02
CA THR A 3 4.38 12.99 10.93
C THR A 3 5.06 13.77 9.82
N ILE A 4 5.08 13.22 8.63
CA ILE A 4 5.65 13.82 7.42
C ILE A 4 4.70 13.61 6.24
N ASN A 5 4.92 14.31 5.14
CA ASN A 5 4.21 14.03 3.90
C ASN A 5 5.02 13.08 3.01
N ILE A 6 4.35 12.53 1.98
CA ILE A 6 4.97 11.56 1.06
C ILE A 6 6.21 12.12 0.35
N LYS A 7 6.25 13.41 -0.01
CA LYS A 7 7.43 14.01 -0.65
C LYS A 7 8.62 13.99 0.28
N GLN A 8 8.42 14.43 1.55
CA GLN A 8 9.46 14.38 2.57
C GLN A 8 9.95 12.94 2.79
N LYS A 9 9.03 11.95 2.78
CA LYS A 9 9.42 10.55 2.90
C LYS A 9 10.28 10.09 1.73
N LEU A 10 9.93 10.44 0.51
CA LEU A 10 10.75 10.13 -0.66
C LEU A 10 12.14 10.76 -0.57
N GLU A 11 12.22 12.02 -0.16
CA GLU A 11 13.51 12.72 0.07
C GLU A 11 14.38 12.00 1.13
N GLU A 12 13.77 11.53 2.23
CA GLU A 12 14.46 10.71 3.24
C GLU A 12 14.97 9.37 2.67
N LEU A 13 14.27 8.82 1.67
CA LEU A 13 14.70 7.63 0.95
C LEU A 13 15.72 7.95 -0.17
N GLY A 14 16.18 9.20 -0.29
CA GLY A 14 17.10 9.63 -1.33
C GLY A 14 16.48 9.80 -2.72
N ILE A 15 15.14 9.85 -2.80
CA ILE A 15 14.40 9.97 -4.07
C ILE A 15 13.93 11.42 -4.24
N SER A 16 14.30 12.04 -5.35
CA SER A 16 13.71 13.32 -5.72
C SER A 16 12.23 13.11 -6.10
N PRO A 17 11.28 13.80 -5.44
CA PRO A 17 9.86 13.68 -5.80
C PRO A 17 9.59 14.00 -7.28
N ASP A 18 10.37 14.90 -7.87
CA ASP A 18 10.24 15.29 -9.28
C ASP A 18 10.73 14.20 -10.26
N SER A 19 11.51 13.22 -9.78
CA SER A 19 11.95 12.07 -10.57
C SER A 19 10.91 10.95 -10.66
N VAL A 20 9.83 11.02 -9.88
CA VAL A 20 8.78 10.00 -9.87
C VAL A 20 7.98 10.07 -11.17
N ILE A 21 8.07 9.00 -11.97
CA ILE A 21 7.33 8.89 -13.23
C ILE A 21 5.91 8.44 -12.97
N MET A 22 5.00 9.41 -12.82
CA MET A 22 3.60 9.14 -12.49
C MET A 22 2.88 8.27 -13.51
N GLY A 23 3.19 8.40 -14.79
CA GLY A 23 2.57 7.60 -15.85
C GLY A 23 2.69 6.09 -15.64
N ASP A 24 3.72 5.67 -14.97
CA ASP A 24 3.95 4.27 -14.65
C ASP A 24 2.98 3.74 -13.60
N PHE A 25 2.71 4.54 -12.57
CA PHE A 25 1.73 4.21 -11.53
C PHE A 25 0.30 4.38 -12.02
N ASP A 26 0.06 5.37 -12.89
CA ASP A 26 -1.22 5.54 -13.57
C ASP A 26 -1.56 4.32 -14.45
N TYR A 27 -0.57 3.75 -15.15
CA TYR A 27 -0.76 2.52 -15.92
C TYR A 27 -1.28 1.37 -15.06
N ILE A 28 -0.64 1.11 -13.91
CA ILE A 28 -1.10 0.09 -12.97
C ILE A 28 -2.50 0.45 -12.47
N GLY A 29 -2.71 1.70 -12.05
CA GLY A 29 -3.96 2.19 -11.51
C GLY A 29 -5.14 2.08 -12.47
N ARG A 30 -4.95 2.24 -13.77
CA ARG A 30 -6.02 2.11 -14.78
C ARG A 30 -6.66 0.72 -14.78
N PHE A 31 -5.89 -0.33 -14.56
CA PHE A 31 -6.38 -1.71 -14.58
C PHE A 31 -6.79 -2.21 -13.19
N THR A 32 -6.27 -1.60 -12.14
CA THR A 32 -6.56 -1.96 -10.75
C THR A 32 -7.49 -0.96 -10.06
N ALA A 33 -7.83 0.16 -10.69
CA ALA A 33 -8.76 1.13 -10.14
C ALA A 33 -10.13 0.50 -9.86
N GLU A 34 -10.65 0.76 -8.68
CA GLU A 34 -11.78 0.00 -8.15
C GLU A 34 -13.09 0.23 -8.86
N ARG A 35 -13.33 1.39 -9.47
CA ARG A 35 -14.61 1.64 -10.14
C ARG A 35 -14.53 2.73 -11.20
N GLN A 36 -15.03 2.39 -12.36
CA GLN A 36 -15.66 3.36 -13.22
C GLN A 36 -16.99 3.75 -12.55
N ARG A 37 -17.08 4.96 -12.04
CA ARG A 37 -18.33 5.47 -11.45
C ARG A 37 -19.35 5.73 -12.53
N GLY A 38 -20.54 5.15 -12.35
CA GLY A 38 -21.70 5.48 -13.17
C GLY A 38 -22.40 6.75 -12.66
N PRO A 39 -23.35 7.31 -13.48
CA PRO A 39 -24.15 8.48 -13.08
C PRO A 39 -24.92 8.30 -11.77
N ASP A 40 -25.20 7.07 -11.38
CA ASP A 40 -25.95 6.71 -10.18
C ASP A 40 -25.06 6.67 -8.92
N ASP A 41 -23.73 6.74 -9.06
CA ASP A 41 -22.82 6.82 -7.90
C ASP A 41 -22.97 8.19 -7.22
N PRO A 42 -23.22 8.26 -5.91
CA PRO A 42 -23.37 9.52 -5.18
C PRO A 42 -22.18 10.47 -5.35
N ASN A 43 -21.01 9.92 -5.59
CA ASN A 43 -19.77 10.67 -5.75
C ASN A 43 -19.49 11.05 -7.21
N TYR A 44 -20.27 10.56 -8.18
CA TYR A 44 -20.08 10.87 -9.59
C TYR A 44 -20.15 12.38 -9.87
N LYS A 45 -21.11 13.07 -9.28
CA LYS A 45 -21.26 14.52 -9.45
C LYS A 45 -20.10 15.31 -8.85
N LYS A 46 -19.45 14.75 -7.82
CA LYS A 46 -18.38 15.42 -7.08
C LYS A 46 -17.00 15.16 -7.69
N TYR A 47 -16.77 13.95 -8.21
CA TYR A 47 -15.44 13.48 -8.61
C TYR A 47 -15.35 12.98 -10.06
N GLY A 48 -16.47 13.00 -10.83
CA GLY A 48 -16.53 12.52 -12.20
C GLY A 48 -16.55 10.99 -12.34
N ALA A 49 -16.47 10.53 -13.58
CA ALA A 49 -16.57 9.11 -13.93
C ALA A 49 -15.36 8.26 -13.47
N PHE A 50 -14.23 8.88 -13.26
CA PHE A 50 -13.00 8.18 -12.87
C PHE A 50 -12.64 8.54 -11.45
N TYR A 51 -12.61 7.53 -10.60
CA TYR A 51 -11.99 7.63 -9.28
C TYR A 51 -10.50 7.39 -9.44
N ARG A 52 -9.73 8.40 -9.16
CA ARG A 52 -8.29 8.22 -9.03
C ARG A 52 -8.03 7.44 -7.75
N SER A 53 -7.47 6.25 -7.89
CA SER A 53 -6.90 5.53 -6.76
C SER A 53 -5.86 6.40 -6.04
N ASN A 54 -5.61 6.12 -4.79
CA ASN A 54 -4.55 6.77 -4.02
C ASN A 54 -3.19 6.24 -4.52
N TYR A 55 -2.73 6.77 -5.65
CA TYR A 55 -1.49 6.28 -6.29
C TYR A 55 -0.26 6.47 -5.40
N GLU A 56 -0.31 7.44 -4.49
CA GLU A 56 0.75 7.74 -3.54
C GLU A 56 1.11 6.54 -2.68
N ARG A 57 0.14 5.67 -2.31
CA ARG A 57 0.42 4.44 -1.55
C ARG A 57 1.27 3.45 -2.34
N GLY A 58 1.02 3.29 -3.62
CA GLY A 58 1.82 2.42 -4.48
C GLY A 58 3.21 2.97 -4.72
N ILE A 59 3.35 4.29 -4.87
CA ILE A 59 4.63 4.99 -4.95
C ILE A 59 5.46 4.72 -3.69
N LEU A 60 4.86 4.85 -2.51
CA LEU A 60 5.53 4.59 -1.25
C LEU A 60 6.02 3.14 -1.16
N ILE A 61 5.15 2.16 -1.44
CA ILE A 61 5.50 0.73 -1.41
C ILE A 61 6.64 0.44 -2.39
N TYR A 62 6.54 0.93 -3.61
CA TYR A 62 7.57 0.76 -4.64
C TYR A 62 8.95 1.25 -4.16
N HIS A 63 9.01 2.46 -3.61
CA HIS A 63 10.27 3.04 -3.17
C HIS A 63 10.79 2.44 -1.87
N LEU A 64 9.93 2.05 -0.93
CA LEU A 64 10.34 1.30 0.28
C LEU A 64 11.01 -0.03 -0.10
N ILE A 65 10.43 -0.78 -1.03
CA ILE A 65 10.98 -2.06 -1.49
C ILE A 65 12.37 -1.85 -2.09
N ARG A 66 12.52 -0.89 -2.98
CA ARG A 66 13.78 -0.64 -3.65
C ARG A 66 14.85 -0.08 -2.72
N HIS A 67 14.51 0.94 -1.92
CA HIS A 67 15.45 1.58 -1.01
C HIS A 67 15.97 0.63 0.07
N TYR A 68 15.07 -0.13 0.70
CA TYR A 68 15.45 -1.08 1.74
C TYR A 68 15.77 -2.48 1.21
N ASN A 69 15.87 -2.65 -0.12
CA ASN A 69 16.14 -3.94 -0.75
C ASN A 69 15.31 -5.07 -0.12
N LEU A 70 14.00 -4.82 0.02
CA LEU A 70 13.09 -5.80 0.59
C LEU A 70 12.91 -6.94 -0.40
N THR A 71 12.85 -8.17 0.10
CA THR A 71 12.78 -9.37 -0.75
C THR A 71 11.45 -10.11 -0.63
N SER A 72 10.61 -9.72 0.33
CA SER A 72 9.31 -10.36 0.52
C SER A 72 8.28 -9.41 1.07
N MET A 73 7.03 -9.58 0.62
CA MET A 73 5.86 -8.83 1.08
C MET A 73 4.70 -9.76 1.39
N LEU A 74 4.08 -9.56 2.54
CA LEU A 74 2.75 -10.09 2.87
C LEU A 74 1.76 -8.94 2.79
N GLU A 75 0.72 -9.09 1.97
CA GLU A 75 -0.38 -8.15 1.85
C GLU A 75 -1.66 -8.75 2.38
N ILE A 76 -2.38 -8.01 3.19
CA ILE A 76 -3.72 -8.33 3.65
C ILE A 76 -4.67 -7.31 3.04
N GLY A 77 -5.59 -7.82 2.21
CA GLY A 77 -6.46 -6.98 1.39
C GLY A 77 -5.87 -6.76 -0.01
N PHE A 78 -6.07 -7.74 -0.91
CA PHE A 78 -5.69 -7.59 -2.33
C PHE A 78 -6.53 -6.53 -3.03
N GLY A 79 -7.82 -6.44 -2.67
CA GLY A 79 -8.77 -5.58 -3.35
C GLY A 79 -8.74 -5.82 -4.85
N ARG A 80 -8.18 -4.89 -5.60
CA ARG A 80 -7.95 -5.02 -7.04
C ARG A 80 -6.46 -5.04 -7.42
N GLY A 81 -5.58 -5.15 -6.44
CA GLY A 81 -4.16 -5.45 -6.61
C GLY A 81 -3.25 -4.25 -6.88
N TYR A 82 -3.69 -3.02 -6.67
CA TYR A 82 -2.84 -1.86 -6.95
C TYR A 82 -1.51 -1.94 -6.19
N ALA A 83 -1.53 -2.17 -4.88
CA ALA A 83 -0.32 -2.27 -4.06
C ALA A 83 0.52 -3.50 -4.43
N THR A 84 -0.13 -4.67 -4.64
CA THR A 84 0.53 -5.90 -5.13
C THR A 84 1.34 -5.64 -6.40
N PHE A 85 0.75 -4.99 -7.42
CA PHE A 85 1.44 -4.78 -8.69
C PHE A 85 2.48 -3.67 -8.63
N CYS A 86 2.33 -2.67 -7.77
CA CYS A 86 3.42 -1.72 -7.48
C CYS A 86 4.62 -2.42 -6.83
N ALA A 87 4.38 -3.37 -5.90
CA ALA A 87 5.43 -4.18 -5.29
C ALA A 87 6.10 -5.14 -6.29
N ALA A 88 5.31 -5.82 -7.12
CA ALA A 88 5.83 -6.72 -8.17
C ALA A 88 6.71 -5.96 -9.17
N ARG A 89 6.27 -4.77 -9.56
CA ARG A 89 7.07 -3.87 -10.38
C ARG A 89 8.37 -3.47 -9.70
N ALA A 90 8.33 -3.13 -8.39
CA ALA A 90 9.54 -2.78 -7.66
C ALA A 90 10.57 -3.91 -7.66
N PHE A 91 10.13 -5.16 -7.48
CA PHE A 91 11.01 -6.33 -7.57
C PHE A 91 11.59 -6.49 -8.97
N TYR A 92 10.75 -6.36 -10.00
CA TYR A 92 11.16 -6.49 -11.39
C TYR A 92 12.20 -5.43 -11.76
N ASP A 93 11.90 -4.14 -11.53
CA ASP A 93 12.76 -3.02 -11.89
C ASP A 93 14.10 -3.04 -11.13
N ALA A 94 14.13 -3.56 -9.91
CA ALA A 94 15.35 -3.68 -9.11
C ALA A 94 16.10 -5.01 -9.32
N GLY A 95 15.59 -5.92 -10.16
CA GLY A 95 16.18 -7.25 -10.34
C GLY A 95 16.22 -8.07 -9.05
N ILE A 96 15.27 -7.85 -8.14
CA ILE A 96 15.16 -8.58 -6.86
C ILE A 96 14.40 -9.89 -7.12
N ALA A 97 14.96 -11.02 -6.67
CA ALA A 97 14.23 -12.28 -6.61
C ALA A 97 13.19 -12.22 -5.47
N GLY A 98 12.12 -11.46 -5.71
CA GLY A 98 11.13 -11.13 -4.69
C GLY A 98 10.00 -12.15 -4.58
N LYS A 99 9.25 -12.05 -3.47
CA LYS A 99 8.05 -12.84 -3.22
C LYS A 99 6.95 -11.98 -2.61
N ILE A 100 5.74 -12.09 -3.14
CA ILE A 100 4.53 -11.48 -2.60
C ILE A 100 3.54 -12.58 -2.25
N VAL A 101 3.00 -12.56 -1.04
CA VAL A 101 1.81 -13.33 -0.67
C VAL A 101 0.71 -12.32 -0.41
N THR A 102 -0.36 -12.38 -1.19
CA THR A 102 -1.53 -11.53 -0.99
C THR A 102 -2.72 -12.36 -0.54
N VAL A 103 -3.44 -11.89 0.47
CA VAL A 103 -4.56 -12.58 1.13
C VAL A 103 -5.81 -11.73 1.01
N ASP A 104 -6.88 -12.28 0.40
CA ASP A 104 -8.18 -11.60 0.31
C ASP A 104 -9.29 -12.64 0.05
N PRO A 105 -10.43 -12.57 0.76
CA PRO A 105 -11.55 -13.47 0.51
C PRO A 105 -12.24 -13.25 -0.85
N GLN A 106 -12.06 -12.07 -1.45
CA GLN A 106 -12.72 -11.68 -2.70
C GLN A 106 -11.85 -11.90 -3.95
N ILE A 107 -10.70 -12.59 -3.83
CA ILE A 107 -9.86 -12.90 -5.00
C ILE A 107 -10.70 -13.58 -6.08
N ASP A 108 -10.74 -12.95 -7.25
CA ASP A 108 -11.47 -13.41 -8.43
C ASP A 108 -10.49 -13.87 -9.53
N GLU A 109 -10.54 -15.15 -9.86
CA GLU A 109 -9.68 -15.73 -10.89
C GLU A 109 -9.88 -15.11 -12.28
N ASN A 110 -11.11 -14.68 -12.63
CA ASN A 110 -11.35 -14.04 -13.92
C ASN A 110 -10.74 -12.65 -13.97
N PHE A 111 -10.78 -11.93 -12.85
CA PHE A 111 -10.11 -10.66 -12.74
C PHE A 111 -8.59 -10.81 -12.84
N ILE A 112 -7.99 -11.82 -12.18
CA ILE A 112 -6.56 -12.13 -12.32
C ILE A 112 -6.20 -12.45 -13.77
N LYS A 113 -7.00 -13.25 -14.48
CA LYS A 113 -6.78 -13.54 -15.91
C LYS A 113 -6.84 -12.28 -16.77
N MET A 114 -7.72 -11.34 -16.45
CA MET A 114 -7.75 -10.04 -17.12
C MET A 114 -6.46 -9.27 -16.86
N LEU A 115 -5.98 -9.21 -15.62
CA LEU A 115 -4.72 -8.55 -15.30
C LEU A 115 -3.52 -9.21 -15.99
N GLN A 116 -3.51 -10.55 -16.11
CA GLN A 116 -2.49 -11.30 -16.86
C GLN A 116 -2.47 -10.97 -18.36
N SER A 117 -3.56 -10.45 -18.92
CA SER A 117 -3.60 -9.99 -20.31
C SER A 117 -3.02 -8.60 -20.54
N VAL A 118 -2.81 -7.82 -19.49
CA VAL A 118 -2.40 -6.42 -19.57
C VAL A 118 -1.08 -6.10 -18.87
N PHE A 119 -0.70 -6.85 -17.84
CA PHE A 119 0.57 -6.66 -17.14
C PHE A 119 1.64 -7.64 -17.61
N PRO A 120 2.94 -7.29 -17.47
CA PRO A 120 4.03 -8.21 -17.77
C PRO A 120 3.90 -9.53 -17.04
N LYS A 121 4.15 -10.63 -17.76
CA LYS A 121 4.04 -11.99 -17.19
C LYS A 121 4.98 -12.17 -15.98
N GLU A 122 6.14 -11.59 -16.06
CA GLU A 122 7.19 -11.67 -15.05
C GLU A 122 6.76 -11.10 -13.69
N TRP A 123 5.81 -10.16 -13.68
CA TRP A 123 5.28 -9.63 -12.42
C TRP A 123 4.48 -10.67 -11.64
N PHE A 124 3.81 -11.57 -12.35
CA PHE A 124 3.01 -12.64 -11.72
C PHE A 124 3.89 -13.73 -11.11
N ASP A 125 5.12 -13.90 -11.58
CA ASP A 125 6.06 -14.87 -11.02
C ASP A 125 6.44 -14.55 -9.56
N PHE A 126 6.27 -13.30 -9.13
CA PHE A 126 6.47 -12.89 -7.74
C PHE A 126 5.27 -13.17 -6.83
N ILE A 127 4.04 -13.37 -7.38
CA ILE A 127 2.79 -13.25 -6.64
C ILE A 127 2.17 -14.61 -6.36
N THR A 128 1.88 -14.86 -5.09
CA THR A 128 1.03 -15.96 -4.63
C THR A 128 -0.31 -15.40 -4.16
N PHE A 129 -1.38 -15.72 -4.85
CA PHE A 129 -2.73 -15.31 -4.51
C PHE A 129 -3.36 -16.31 -3.54
N THR A 130 -3.72 -15.87 -2.35
CA THR A 130 -4.32 -16.69 -1.29
C THR A 130 -5.75 -16.23 -1.03
N LYS A 131 -6.72 -16.98 -1.54
CA LYS A 131 -8.13 -16.70 -1.31
C LYS A 131 -8.55 -17.15 0.07
N GLY A 132 -8.95 -16.21 0.92
CA GLY A 132 -9.42 -16.46 2.27
C GLY A 132 -9.40 -15.20 3.14
N THR A 133 -10.07 -15.27 4.28
CA THR A 133 -9.95 -14.22 5.30
C THR A 133 -8.62 -14.32 6.02
N SER A 134 -8.20 -13.25 6.69
CA SER A 134 -7.00 -13.24 7.55
C SER A 134 -7.02 -14.39 8.56
N ALA A 135 -8.15 -14.61 9.22
CA ALA A 135 -8.31 -15.70 10.19
C ALA A 135 -8.10 -17.10 9.60
N GLN A 136 -8.41 -17.30 8.31
CA GLN A 136 -8.24 -18.57 7.62
C GLN A 136 -6.83 -18.77 7.06
N ALA A 137 -6.28 -17.73 6.45
CA ALA A 137 -5.02 -17.83 5.71
C ALA A 137 -3.78 -17.63 6.58
N LEU A 138 -3.75 -16.59 7.43
CA LEU A 138 -2.54 -16.21 8.16
C LEU A 138 -2.02 -17.26 9.15
N PRO A 139 -2.85 -18.09 9.83
CA PRO A 139 -2.35 -19.17 10.66
C PRO A 139 -1.57 -20.25 9.88
N THR A 140 -1.78 -20.38 8.56
CA THR A 140 -1.07 -21.35 7.72
C THR A 140 0.25 -20.82 7.17
N ILE A 141 0.49 -19.51 7.27
CA ILE A 141 1.69 -18.83 6.78
C ILE A 141 2.69 -18.75 7.95
N ASN A 142 3.70 -19.61 7.94
CA ASN A 142 4.67 -19.72 9.04
C ASN A 142 5.94 -18.87 8.83
N GLU A 143 6.10 -18.29 7.64
CA GLU A 143 7.24 -17.46 7.31
C GLU A 143 7.09 -16.02 7.77
N LYS A 144 8.23 -15.29 7.82
CA LYS A 144 8.27 -13.84 8.03
C LYS A 144 8.58 -13.13 6.73
N PHE A 145 8.10 -11.91 6.61
CA PHE A 145 8.24 -11.07 5.42
C PHE A 145 9.04 -9.82 5.75
N ASP A 146 9.77 -9.30 4.79
CA ASP A 146 10.47 -8.04 4.95
C ASP A 146 9.50 -6.87 5.08
N LEU A 147 8.38 -6.90 4.34
CA LEU A 147 7.28 -5.95 4.43
C LEU A 147 5.97 -6.70 4.74
N VAL A 148 5.24 -6.24 5.73
CA VAL A 148 3.83 -6.59 5.93
C VAL A 148 2.99 -5.35 5.64
N TYR A 149 2.02 -5.46 4.74
CA TYR A 149 1.08 -4.40 4.38
C TYR A 149 -0.33 -4.79 4.79
N ILE A 150 -0.97 -3.96 5.62
CA ILE A 150 -2.30 -4.19 6.17
C ILE A 150 -3.27 -3.19 5.54
N ASP A 151 -4.14 -3.68 4.66
CA ASP A 151 -5.17 -2.94 3.91
C ASP A 151 -6.44 -3.82 3.76
N GLY A 152 -6.79 -4.54 4.84
CA GLY A 152 -7.90 -5.51 4.86
C GLY A 152 -9.22 -4.91 5.30
N ASP A 153 -9.80 -5.46 6.38
CA ASP A 153 -11.03 -4.93 6.99
C ASP A 153 -10.71 -3.67 7.80
N HIS A 154 -11.25 -2.53 7.37
CA HIS A 154 -10.98 -1.21 7.94
C HIS A 154 -11.71 -0.94 9.26
N SER A 155 -12.48 -1.88 9.79
CA SER A 155 -13.05 -1.80 11.12
C SER A 155 -11.94 -1.91 12.19
N TYR A 156 -12.22 -1.45 13.40
CA TYR A 156 -11.30 -1.64 14.54
C TYR A 156 -10.98 -3.12 14.77
N GLU A 157 -12.01 -3.98 14.79
CA GLU A 157 -11.84 -5.42 15.05
C GLU A 157 -11.09 -6.13 13.91
N GLY A 158 -11.36 -5.75 12.66
CA GLY A 158 -10.65 -6.29 11.49
C GLY A 158 -9.18 -5.92 11.52
N THR A 159 -8.86 -4.64 11.66
CA THR A 159 -7.47 -4.16 11.75
C THR A 159 -6.74 -4.77 12.94
N LYS A 160 -7.44 -4.93 14.09
CA LYS A 160 -6.88 -5.59 15.27
C LYS A 160 -6.55 -7.06 15.02
N LEU A 161 -7.45 -7.77 14.37
CA LEU A 161 -7.21 -9.18 14.00
C LEU A 161 -5.99 -9.30 13.09
N ASP A 162 -5.91 -8.46 12.05
CA ASP A 162 -4.80 -8.46 11.11
C ASP A 162 -3.47 -8.15 11.82
N TRP A 163 -3.45 -7.16 12.70
CA TRP A 163 -2.30 -6.85 13.55
C TRP A 163 -1.88 -8.05 14.42
N GLU A 164 -2.83 -8.64 15.19
CA GLU A 164 -2.52 -9.75 16.09
C GLU A 164 -1.97 -10.97 15.35
N LEU A 165 -2.44 -11.23 14.13
CA LEU A 165 -1.98 -12.34 13.31
C LEU A 165 -0.65 -12.06 12.59
N THR A 166 -0.22 -10.81 12.49
CA THR A 166 0.97 -10.40 11.71
C THR A 166 2.09 -9.74 12.51
N LYS A 167 1.83 -9.30 13.74
CA LYS A 167 2.83 -8.56 14.57
C LYS A 167 4.17 -9.27 14.74
N ASP A 168 4.19 -10.60 14.62
CA ASP A 168 5.41 -11.42 14.69
C ASP A 168 5.90 -11.91 13.32
N LYS A 169 5.22 -11.53 12.22
CA LYS A 169 5.50 -12.01 10.86
C LYS A 169 6.31 -11.03 10.00
N TRP A 170 6.77 -9.91 10.54
CA TRP A 170 7.57 -8.94 9.79
C TRP A 170 9.01 -8.84 10.28
N ASN A 171 9.94 -8.59 9.34
CA ASN A 171 11.37 -8.50 9.62
C ASN A 171 11.88 -7.05 9.62
N LYS A 172 11.42 -6.20 8.66
CA LYS A 172 11.97 -4.87 8.43
C LYS A 172 10.93 -3.77 8.55
N CYS A 173 9.84 -3.90 7.81
CA CYS A 173 8.80 -2.88 7.72
C CYS A 173 7.40 -3.47 7.91
N MET A 174 6.54 -2.72 8.58
CA MET A 174 5.10 -2.93 8.57
C MET A 174 4.42 -1.63 8.19
N LEU A 175 3.46 -1.70 7.26
CA LEU A 175 2.75 -0.54 6.73
C LEU A 175 1.25 -0.76 6.90
N PHE A 176 0.58 0.16 7.56
CA PHE A 176 -0.88 0.19 7.69
C PHE A 176 -1.45 1.21 6.72
N ASP A 177 -2.52 0.85 6.03
CA ASP A 177 -3.29 1.77 5.19
C ASP A 177 -4.46 2.41 5.96
N ASP A 178 -5.19 3.28 5.29
CA ASP A 178 -6.43 3.92 5.76
C ASP A 178 -6.35 4.62 7.13
N TYR A 179 -5.19 5.21 7.45
CA TYR A 179 -5.09 6.07 8.61
C TYR A 179 -5.72 7.44 8.32
N HIS A 180 -6.97 7.61 8.71
CA HIS A 180 -7.71 8.84 8.54
C HIS A 180 -7.39 9.85 9.65
N LEU A 181 -7.03 11.08 9.27
CA LEU A 181 -6.78 12.16 10.24
C LEU A 181 -8.08 12.58 10.94
N PRO A 182 -7.98 13.08 12.20
CA PRO A 182 -9.16 13.43 12.98
C PRO A 182 -9.94 14.65 12.47
N THR A 183 -9.36 15.38 11.53
CA THR A 183 -9.89 16.66 11.03
C THR A 183 -11.11 16.53 10.14
N LYS A 184 -11.56 15.30 9.86
CA LYS A 184 -12.71 15.04 9.00
C LYS A 184 -13.74 14.12 9.60
N ALA A 185 -14.98 14.35 9.15
CA ALA A 185 -16.03 13.34 9.19
C ALA A 185 -15.59 12.15 8.32
N ALA A 186 -14.74 11.32 8.86
CA ALA A 186 -14.32 10.07 8.24
C ALA A 186 -15.56 9.20 8.03
N ASP A 187 -15.51 8.32 7.05
CA ASP A 187 -16.47 7.23 6.95
C ASP A 187 -16.47 6.50 8.30
N PRO A 188 -17.62 6.43 9.00
CA PRO A 188 -17.69 5.84 10.34
C PRO A 188 -17.36 4.34 10.35
N SER A 189 -17.29 3.69 9.19
CA SER A 189 -16.84 2.30 9.04
C SER A 189 -15.32 2.15 9.10
N ILE A 190 -14.56 3.21 8.81
CA ILE A 190 -13.09 3.19 8.82
C ILE A 190 -12.57 3.57 10.20
N LYS A 191 -12.04 2.58 10.93
CA LYS A 191 -11.57 2.71 12.31
C LYS A 191 -10.14 2.19 12.54
N CYS A 192 -9.37 2.02 11.49
CA CYS A 192 -7.97 1.57 11.55
C CYS A 192 -7.15 2.42 12.50
N ARG A 193 -7.35 3.74 12.49
CA ARG A 193 -6.65 4.69 13.34
C ARG A 193 -6.75 4.37 14.82
N GLU A 194 -7.91 3.94 15.33
CA GLU A 194 -8.10 3.67 16.76
C GLU A 194 -7.14 2.57 17.24
N LEU A 195 -6.95 1.53 16.44
CA LEU A 195 -5.97 0.49 16.74
C LEU A 195 -4.54 1.01 16.56
N ILE A 196 -4.24 1.64 15.43
CA ILE A 196 -2.88 2.07 15.09
C ILE A 196 -2.34 3.05 16.15
N ASP A 197 -3.19 3.95 16.67
CA ASP A 197 -2.83 4.87 17.74
C ASP A 197 -2.47 4.11 19.03
N SER A 198 -3.10 2.96 19.30
CA SER A 198 -2.84 2.14 20.49
C SER A 198 -1.54 1.32 20.43
N ILE A 199 -0.94 1.16 19.26
CA ILE A 199 0.34 0.44 19.12
C ILE A 199 1.45 1.33 19.67
N ASP A 200 2.11 0.88 20.74
CA ASP A 200 3.28 1.56 21.32
C ASP A 200 4.56 1.08 20.62
N ASP A 201 4.95 1.75 19.54
CA ASP A 201 6.17 1.49 18.79
C ASP A 201 6.89 2.82 18.54
N PRO A 202 8.15 2.98 19.01
CA PRO A 202 8.90 4.23 18.88
C PRO A 202 9.26 4.57 17.43
N SER A 203 9.26 3.60 16.53
CA SER A 203 9.53 3.81 15.10
C SER A 203 8.31 4.31 14.32
N LYS A 204 7.14 4.39 14.96
CA LYS A 204 5.89 4.77 14.32
C LYS A 204 5.98 6.12 13.60
N GLU A 205 5.76 6.10 12.30
CA GLU A 205 5.77 7.28 11.43
C GLU A 205 4.49 7.36 10.62
N LEU A 206 3.77 8.49 10.74
CA LEU A 206 2.61 8.79 9.92
C LEU A 206 3.06 9.52 8.64
N ILE A 207 2.77 8.93 7.49
CA ILE A 207 3.08 9.47 6.18
C ILE A 207 1.78 9.93 5.52
N ILE A 208 1.60 11.24 5.40
CA ILE A 208 0.42 11.84 4.76
C ILE A 208 0.51 11.65 3.25
N LEU A 209 -0.49 11.00 2.68
CA LEU A 209 -0.61 10.77 1.25
C LEU A 209 -1.46 11.87 0.61
N ASP A 210 -0.86 13.04 0.36
CA ASP A 210 -1.55 14.15 -0.30
C ASP A 210 -1.59 13.93 -1.81
N ARG A 211 -2.77 13.60 -2.33
CA ARG A 211 -3.01 13.36 -3.76
C ARG A 211 -2.62 14.52 -4.67
N ARG A 212 -2.53 15.74 -4.13
CA ARG A 212 -2.18 16.95 -4.89
C ARG A 212 -0.68 17.08 -5.12
N MET A 213 0.14 16.29 -4.40
CA MET A 213 1.59 16.43 -4.45
C MET A 213 2.20 16.07 -5.80
N PHE A 214 1.57 15.14 -6.52
CA PHE A 214 2.08 14.63 -7.79
C PHE A 214 1.22 15.03 -8.99
N PHE A 215 0.06 15.65 -8.74
CA PHE A 215 -0.86 16.10 -9.78
C PHE A 215 -1.30 17.52 -9.48
N ASP A 216 -1.20 18.40 -10.45
CA ASP A 216 -1.87 19.72 -10.42
C ASP A 216 -3.37 19.48 -10.57
N ASP A 217 -3.97 18.84 -9.56
CA ASP A 217 -5.36 18.41 -9.62
C ASP A 217 -6.24 19.35 -8.82
N ARG A 218 -6.59 20.47 -9.45
CA ARG A 218 -7.55 21.46 -8.93
C ARG A 218 -8.94 20.87 -8.68
N GLN A 219 -9.17 19.62 -9.06
CA GLN A 219 -10.44 18.93 -8.89
C GLN A 219 -10.58 18.29 -7.49
N PHE A 220 -9.49 18.11 -6.75
CA PHE A 220 -9.56 17.57 -5.40
C PHE A 220 -9.76 18.69 -4.38
N PRO A 221 -10.84 18.64 -3.58
CA PRO A 221 -11.05 19.59 -2.50
C PRO A 221 -9.95 19.43 -1.44
N ASP A 222 -9.76 20.44 -0.57
CA ASP A 222 -8.83 20.42 0.57
C ASP A 222 -8.99 19.19 1.47
N SER A 223 -10.09 18.51 1.30
CA SER A 223 -10.42 17.22 1.88
C SER A 223 -9.54 16.04 1.47
N ALA A 224 -8.67 16.18 0.51
CA ALA A 224 -7.78 15.10 0.06
C ALA A 224 -6.51 14.92 0.93
N ILE A 225 -6.34 15.75 1.98
CA ILE A 225 -5.16 15.75 2.87
C ILE A 225 -5.37 14.98 4.18
N ASP A 226 -6.46 14.26 4.31
CA ASP A 226 -6.86 13.65 5.58
C ASP A 226 -6.55 12.15 5.68
N TYR A 227 -5.75 11.66 4.76
CA TYR A 227 -5.43 10.27 4.58
C TYR A 227 -3.92 10.05 4.67
N GLY A 228 -3.52 8.97 5.33
CA GLY A 228 -2.14 8.59 5.47
C GLY A 228 -1.94 7.09 5.61
N GLN A 229 -0.68 6.70 5.56
CA GLN A 229 -0.21 5.37 5.92
C GLN A 229 0.68 5.46 7.15
N VAL A 230 0.67 4.44 8.00
CA VAL A 230 1.56 4.39 9.16
C VAL A 230 2.59 3.30 8.96
N LEU A 231 3.85 3.71 9.00
CA LEU A 231 5.02 2.85 8.85
C LEU A 231 5.63 2.56 10.21
N LEU A 232 5.88 1.28 10.49
CA LEU A 232 6.76 0.81 11.55
C LEU A 232 8.03 0.24 10.93
N THR A 233 9.20 0.48 11.54
CA THR A 233 10.48 0.00 11.04
C THR A 233 11.33 -0.60 12.14
N LYS A 234 11.98 -1.71 11.87
CA LYS A 234 12.98 -2.31 12.77
C LYS A 234 14.37 -1.78 12.41
N SER A 235 14.84 -0.76 13.11
CA SER A 235 16.11 -0.08 12.84
C SER A 235 17.29 -1.05 12.65
N ALA A 236 17.45 -2.03 13.52
CA ALA A 236 18.51 -3.03 13.40
C ALA A 236 18.48 -3.86 12.09
N ALA A 237 17.31 -3.95 11.44
CA ALA A 237 17.18 -4.66 10.17
C ALA A 237 17.50 -3.75 8.96
N LEU A 238 17.53 -2.43 9.16
CA LEU A 238 17.79 -1.43 8.12
C LEU A 238 19.26 -0.97 8.12
N GLU A 239 19.95 -1.01 9.28
CA GLU A 239 21.33 -0.54 9.45
C GLU A 239 22.38 -1.34 8.67
N ASN A 240 22.07 -2.55 8.24
CA ASN A 240 22.98 -3.44 7.51
C ASN A 240 22.79 -3.38 5.98
N MET A 241 22.12 -2.36 5.46
CA MET A 241 21.80 -2.26 4.04
C MET A 241 22.71 -1.21 3.41
N GLU A 242 23.61 -1.66 2.51
CA GLU A 242 24.32 -0.73 1.66
C GLU A 242 23.31 -0.07 0.68
N PRO A 243 23.28 1.27 0.60
CA PRO A 243 22.49 1.94 -0.42
C PRO A 243 22.97 1.45 -1.79
N ARG A 244 22.07 1.08 -2.69
CA ARG A 244 22.45 0.85 -4.08
C ARG A 244 22.82 2.20 -4.68
N ASP A 245 24.08 2.37 -5.00
CA ASP A 245 24.53 3.45 -5.86
C ASP A 245 23.97 3.20 -7.27
N GLU A 246 23.22 4.17 -7.81
CA GLU A 246 22.60 4.24 -9.14
C GLU A 246 21.08 3.97 -9.16
N TRP A 247 20.39 5.07 -9.31
CA TRP A 247 18.98 5.16 -9.70
C TRP A 247 18.83 5.77 -11.09
#